data_14bbbf2f0b1e779409a6a54ecc94bb39
#
_entry.id   14bbbf2f0b1e779409a6a54ecc94bb39
#
_cell.length_a   1.000
_cell.length_b   1.000
_cell.length_c   1.000
_cell.angle_alpha   90.00
_cell.angle_beta   90.00
_cell.angle_gamma   90.00
#
_symmetry.space_group_name_H-M   'P 1'
#
loop_
_entity.id
_entity.type
_entity.pdbx_description
1 polymer ?
#
loop_
_entity_poly.entity_id
_entity_poly.type
_entity_poly.pdbx_seq_one_letter_code
_entity_poly.pdbx_strand_id
1 'polypeptide(L)'
;MKKILFVSLFAVTGFAHSAPNVWQSGYAQGFSEYSIQDSKGNTLWVTCNEEAGDMFDHSARFQTPKNSYANSDSKYPLTFLLDGKTKVAPSESTKWRNGANAWYEFSHGISKAKKIDVYLNNKKVTTFTPTQQSIKSVAKHIATCQAMF
;
A
#
# COMPACT_ATOMS: atom_id res chain seq x y z
N MET A 1 56.03 -18.23 19.29
CA MET A 1 55.27 -17.24 18.53
C MET A 1 53.97 -17.88 18.03
N LYS A 2 52.84 -17.56 18.69
CA LYS A 2 51.52 -18.08 18.34
C LYS A 2 50.90 -17.13 17.31
N LYS A 3 50.68 -17.56 16.05
CA LYS A 3 49.95 -16.82 15.02
C LYS A 3 48.45 -17.00 15.27
N ILE A 4 47.77 -15.91 15.66
CA ILE A 4 46.31 -15.85 15.79
C ILE A 4 45.76 -15.53 14.40
N LEU A 5 45.03 -16.49 13.82
CA LEU A 5 44.34 -16.34 12.56
C LEU A 5 42.96 -15.66 12.86
N PHE A 6 42.80 -14.41 12.50
CA PHE A 6 41.49 -13.74 12.52
C PHE A 6 40.65 -14.19 11.32
N VAL A 7 39.66 -15.03 11.57
CA VAL A 7 38.65 -15.36 10.57
C VAL A 7 37.58 -14.26 10.61
N SER A 8 37.60 -13.34 9.66
CA SER A 8 36.55 -12.35 9.47
C SER A 8 35.29 -13.02 8.92
N LEU A 9 34.29 -13.16 9.76
CA LEU A 9 32.94 -13.62 9.37
C LEU A 9 32.23 -12.49 8.64
N PHE A 10 32.20 -12.48 7.32
CA PHE A 10 31.39 -11.58 6.52
C PHE A 10 29.91 -12.01 6.65
N ALA A 11 29.15 -11.30 7.49
CA ALA A 11 27.69 -11.42 7.50
C ALA A 11 27.14 -10.82 6.19
N VAL A 12 26.76 -11.68 5.26
CA VAL A 12 26.00 -11.28 4.07
C VAL A 12 24.58 -10.96 4.54
N THR A 13 24.28 -9.68 4.76
CA THR A 13 22.90 -9.21 4.97
C THR A 13 22.15 -9.33 3.65
N GLY A 14 21.47 -10.46 3.48
CA GLY A 14 20.56 -10.67 2.36
C GLY A 14 19.43 -9.64 2.47
N PHE A 15 19.28 -8.75 1.47
CA PHE A 15 18.09 -7.92 1.33
C PHE A 15 16.91 -8.86 1.09
N ALA A 16 16.03 -8.96 2.07
CA ALA A 16 14.76 -9.66 1.90
C ALA A 16 13.90 -8.86 0.92
N HIS A 17 13.96 -9.22 -0.37
CA HIS A 17 13.02 -8.71 -1.35
C HIS A 17 11.66 -9.35 -1.06
N SER A 18 10.64 -8.52 -0.84
CA SER A 18 9.27 -9.02 -0.73
C SER A 18 8.89 -9.73 -2.03
N ALA A 19 8.23 -10.89 -1.92
CA ALA A 19 7.75 -11.60 -3.09
C ALA A 19 6.75 -10.72 -3.85
N PRO A 20 6.83 -10.62 -5.19
CA PRO A 20 5.91 -9.78 -5.96
C PRO A 20 4.47 -10.27 -5.80
N ASN A 21 3.55 -9.33 -5.79
CA ASN A 21 2.10 -9.57 -5.62
C ASN A 21 1.72 -10.27 -4.29
N VAL A 22 2.48 -10.05 -3.25
CA VAL A 22 2.16 -10.49 -1.90
C VAL A 22 1.95 -9.26 -1.02
N TRP A 23 0.76 -9.13 -0.42
CA TRP A 23 0.51 -8.11 0.58
C TRP A 23 1.40 -8.29 1.80
N GLN A 24 2.03 -7.24 2.22
CA GLN A 24 2.78 -7.12 3.46
C GLN A 24 2.04 -6.20 4.41
N SER A 25 2.21 -6.39 5.71
CA SER A 25 1.66 -5.50 6.72
C SER A 25 2.73 -5.11 7.74
N GLY A 26 2.63 -3.90 8.25
CA GLY A 26 3.47 -3.36 9.30
C GLY A 26 2.70 -2.41 10.18
N TYR A 27 3.25 -2.08 11.35
CA TYR A 27 2.71 -1.06 12.26
C TYR A 27 3.86 -0.22 12.79
N ALA A 28 3.73 1.09 12.67
CA ALA A 28 4.70 2.04 13.21
C ALA A 28 4.04 3.38 13.53
N GLN A 29 4.37 3.95 14.67
CA GLN A 29 4.00 5.32 15.06
C GLN A 29 2.49 5.62 15.00
N GLY A 30 1.64 4.63 15.33
CA GLY A 30 0.18 4.78 15.28
C GLY A 30 -0.45 4.57 13.90
N PHE A 31 0.33 4.09 12.94
CA PHE A 31 -0.16 3.73 11.60
C PHE A 31 -0.05 2.23 11.36
N SER A 32 -1.11 1.64 10.83
CA SER A 32 -1.04 0.35 10.15
C SER A 32 -0.76 0.58 8.68
N GLU A 33 0.27 -0.08 8.16
CA GLU A 33 0.70 0.04 6.76
C GLU A 33 0.57 -1.29 6.03
N TYR A 34 -0.04 -1.25 4.88
CA TYR A 34 -0.19 -2.40 3.99
C TYR A 34 0.45 -2.06 2.65
N SER A 35 1.30 -2.94 2.16
CA SER A 35 1.98 -2.72 0.88
C SER A 35 1.96 -3.95 0.00
N ILE A 36 1.92 -3.73 -1.30
CA ILE A 36 2.08 -4.76 -2.32
C ILE A 36 3.00 -4.23 -3.41
N GLN A 37 3.95 -5.06 -3.84
CA GLN A 37 4.92 -4.71 -4.88
C GLN A 37 4.74 -5.62 -6.09
N ASP A 38 4.88 -5.06 -7.30
CA ASP A 38 4.96 -5.86 -8.53
C ASP A 38 6.42 -6.26 -8.86
N SER A 39 6.58 -7.09 -9.89
CA SER A 39 7.91 -7.54 -10.34
C SER A 39 8.76 -6.43 -10.97
N LYS A 40 8.19 -5.24 -11.24
CA LYS A 40 8.87 -4.08 -11.81
C LYS A 40 9.32 -3.08 -10.75
N GLY A 41 9.06 -3.37 -9.46
CA GLY A 41 9.40 -2.50 -8.34
C GLY A 41 8.40 -1.37 -8.09
N ASN A 42 7.21 -1.41 -8.73
CA ASN A 42 6.14 -0.50 -8.35
C ASN A 42 5.49 -1.01 -7.06
N THR A 43 5.16 -0.10 -6.15
CA THR A 43 4.58 -0.44 -4.85
C THR A 43 3.32 0.38 -4.60
N LEU A 44 2.27 -0.27 -4.16
CA LEU A 44 1.08 0.37 -3.62
C LEU A 44 1.09 0.24 -2.11
N TRP A 45 0.91 1.38 -1.43
CA TRP A 45 0.78 1.50 0.00
C TRP A 45 -0.64 1.92 0.37
N VAL A 46 -1.20 1.30 1.40
CA VAL A 46 -2.42 1.72 2.07
C VAL A 46 -2.05 1.95 3.53
N THR A 47 -2.18 3.18 4.01
CA THR A 47 -1.81 3.58 5.37
C THR A 47 -3.06 3.97 6.14
N CYS A 48 -3.32 3.29 7.23
CA CYS A 48 -4.44 3.53 8.13
C CYS A 48 -3.92 4.24 9.38
N ASN A 49 -4.41 5.44 9.65
CA ASN A 49 -4.18 6.09 10.94
C ASN A 49 -5.07 5.41 11.99
N GLU A 50 -4.46 4.77 12.97
CA GLU A 50 -5.16 4.12 14.10
C GLU A 50 -5.00 4.93 15.38
N GLU A 51 -3.78 5.42 15.65
CA GLU A 51 -3.43 6.11 16.91
C GLU A 51 -2.44 7.25 16.71
N ALA A 52 -2.13 7.65 15.47
CA ALA A 52 -1.15 8.70 15.20
C ALA A 52 -1.67 10.12 15.48
N GLY A 53 -2.97 10.26 15.80
CA GLY A 53 -3.64 11.52 16.16
C GLY A 53 -4.38 12.17 14.99
N ASP A 54 -5.31 13.07 15.32
CA ASP A 54 -6.28 13.68 14.39
C ASP A 54 -5.66 14.61 13.34
N MET A 55 -4.39 14.99 13.51
CA MET A 55 -3.67 15.80 12.52
C MET A 55 -3.36 15.02 11.24
N PHE A 56 -3.26 13.71 11.35
CA PHE A 56 -2.94 12.82 10.24
C PHE A 56 -4.19 12.19 9.66
N ASP A 57 -4.13 11.80 8.39
CA ASP A 57 -5.23 11.15 7.69
C ASP A 57 -4.80 9.77 7.20
N HIS A 58 -5.77 8.96 6.79
CA HIS A 58 -5.48 7.78 6.00
C HIS A 58 -4.90 8.16 4.64
N SER A 59 -4.11 7.30 4.05
CA SER A 59 -3.54 7.58 2.73
C SER A 59 -3.39 6.33 1.86
N ALA A 60 -3.51 6.54 0.55
CA ALA A 60 -3.10 5.60 -0.47
C ALA A 60 -1.95 6.23 -1.26
N ARG A 61 -0.86 5.50 -1.42
CA ARG A 61 0.32 5.98 -2.15
C ARG A 61 0.77 4.93 -3.17
N PHE A 62 0.98 5.38 -4.38
CA PHE A 62 1.59 4.57 -5.43
C PHE A 62 3.00 5.06 -5.72
N GLN A 63 3.96 4.17 -5.66
CA GLN A 63 5.37 4.46 -5.85
C GLN A 63 5.92 3.64 -7.02
N THR A 64 6.60 4.30 -7.94
CA THR A 64 7.45 3.68 -8.95
C THR A 64 8.92 3.77 -8.50
N PRO A 65 9.86 3.10 -9.15
CA PRO A 65 11.29 3.28 -8.85
C PRO A 65 11.80 4.73 -8.95
N LYS A 66 11.06 5.61 -9.64
CA LYS A 66 11.48 7.01 -9.88
C LYS A 66 10.60 8.05 -9.17
N ASN A 67 9.32 7.77 -8.96
CA ASN A 67 8.35 8.77 -8.49
C ASN A 67 7.39 8.16 -7.47
N SER A 68 6.78 9.03 -6.66
CA SER A 68 5.75 8.69 -5.70
C SER A 68 4.54 9.59 -5.88
N TYR A 69 3.33 9.03 -5.77
CA TYR A 69 2.04 9.69 -5.96
C TYR A 69 1.11 9.30 -4.82
N ALA A 70 0.43 10.27 -4.23
CA ALA A 70 -0.51 10.03 -3.13
C ALA A 70 -1.93 10.44 -3.53
N ASN A 71 -2.94 9.91 -2.84
CA ASN A 71 -4.33 10.33 -3.03
C ASN A 71 -4.56 11.82 -2.73
N SER A 72 -3.69 12.46 -1.95
CA SER A 72 -3.69 13.89 -1.69
C SER A 72 -3.11 14.75 -2.82
N ASP A 73 -2.52 14.14 -3.84
CA ASP A 73 -1.93 14.85 -4.98
C ASP A 73 -2.96 15.05 -6.09
N SER A 74 -3.61 16.23 -6.09
CA SER A 74 -4.61 16.58 -7.09
C SER A 74 -4.06 16.70 -8.52
N LYS A 75 -2.74 16.93 -8.67
CA LYS A 75 -2.09 17.01 -9.97
C LYS A 75 -2.01 15.66 -10.68
N TYR A 76 -1.94 14.58 -9.91
CA TYR A 76 -1.83 13.21 -10.43
C TYR A 76 -2.93 12.33 -9.82
N PRO A 77 -4.21 12.50 -10.22
CA PRO A 77 -5.31 11.73 -9.68
C PRO A 77 -5.05 10.23 -9.74
N LEU A 78 -5.06 9.60 -8.57
CA LEU A 78 -4.84 8.17 -8.40
C LEU A 78 -6.18 7.44 -8.41
N THR A 79 -6.33 6.48 -9.31
CA THR A 79 -7.56 5.70 -9.48
C THR A 79 -7.23 4.23 -9.62
N PHE A 80 -8.10 3.37 -9.13
CA PHE A 80 -7.96 1.92 -9.19
C PHE A 80 -9.16 1.30 -9.90
N LEU A 81 -8.93 0.33 -10.77
CA LEU A 81 -9.95 -0.55 -11.31
C LEU A 81 -9.75 -1.93 -10.69
N LEU A 82 -10.72 -2.36 -9.89
CA LEU A 82 -10.69 -3.60 -9.12
C LEU A 82 -11.43 -4.70 -9.88
N ASP A 83 -10.77 -5.83 -10.08
CA ASP A 83 -11.27 -7.02 -10.77
C ASP A 83 -11.87 -6.72 -12.16
N GLY A 84 -11.41 -5.65 -12.81
CA GLY A 84 -11.89 -5.20 -14.11
C GLY A 84 -13.34 -4.65 -14.12
N LYS A 85 -13.92 -4.36 -12.93
CA LYS A 85 -15.33 -3.99 -12.79
C LYS A 85 -15.57 -2.73 -11.99
N THR A 86 -14.93 -2.60 -10.82
CA THR A 86 -15.23 -1.54 -9.87
C THR A 86 -14.12 -0.49 -9.89
N LYS A 87 -14.47 0.73 -10.31
CA LYS A 87 -13.55 1.87 -10.27
C LYS A 87 -13.68 2.57 -8.92
N VAL A 88 -12.56 2.76 -8.21
CA VAL A 88 -12.48 3.48 -6.94
C VAL A 88 -11.36 4.51 -6.99
N ALA A 89 -11.55 5.62 -6.29
CA ALA A 89 -10.54 6.65 -6.14
C ALA A 89 -10.61 7.20 -4.71
N PRO A 90 -9.59 6.96 -3.88
CA PRO A 90 -9.54 7.57 -2.56
C PRO A 90 -9.46 9.09 -2.71
N SER A 91 -10.24 9.82 -1.91
CA SER A 91 -10.21 11.27 -1.88
C SER A 91 -8.90 11.78 -1.26
N GLU A 92 -8.62 13.06 -1.45
CA GLU A 92 -7.45 13.72 -0.84
C GLU A 92 -7.48 13.73 0.70
N SER A 93 -8.67 13.66 1.29
CA SER A 93 -8.84 13.53 2.74
C SER A 93 -10.10 12.74 3.08
N THR A 94 -10.08 12.08 4.24
CA THR A 94 -11.22 11.32 4.79
C THR A 94 -11.97 12.11 5.87
N LYS A 95 -11.61 13.38 6.10
CA LYS A 95 -12.14 14.21 7.20
C LYS A 95 -13.48 14.90 6.88
N TRP A 96 -14.09 14.58 5.75
CA TRP A 96 -15.44 15.02 5.36
C TRP A 96 -16.22 13.88 4.70
N ARG A 97 -17.55 13.99 4.70
CA ARG A 97 -18.46 12.92 4.27
C ARG A 97 -18.11 12.28 2.93
N ASN A 98 -17.91 13.09 1.88
CA ASN A 98 -17.62 12.54 0.56
C ASN A 98 -16.26 11.83 0.52
N GLY A 99 -15.26 12.38 1.21
CA GLY A 99 -13.95 11.77 1.36
C GLY A 99 -14.00 10.48 2.15
N ALA A 100 -14.76 10.45 3.24
CA ALA A 100 -15.01 9.26 4.04
C ALA A 100 -15.68 8.14 3.23
N ASN A 101 -16.70 8.48 2.43
CA ASN A 101 -17.37 7.52 1.56
C ASN A 101 -16.42 6.97 0.47
N ALA A 102 -15.64 7.85 -0.17
CA ALA A 102 -14.66 7.43 -1.17
C ALA A 102 -13.58 6.51 -0.57
N TRP A 103 -13.13 6.80 0.65
CA TRP A 103 -12.20 5.95 1.39
C TRP A 103 -12.82 4.60 1.74
N TYR A 104 -14.06 4.58 2.21
CA TYR A 104 -14.78 3.36 2.50
C TYR A 104 -14.87 2.45 1.25
N GLU A 105 -15.28 2.98 0.12
CA GLU A 105 -15.36 2.23 -1.14
C GLU A 105 -13.99 1.70 -1.56
N PHE A 106 -12.94 2.53 -1.44
CA PHE A 106 -11.57 2.15 -1.75
C PHE A 106 -11.08 1.04 -0.82
N SER A 107 -11.11 1.22 0.50
CA SER A 107 -10.57 0.27 1.47
C SER A 107 -11.30 -1.09 1.43
N HIS A 108 -12.63 -1.07 1.34
CA HIS A 108 -13.43 -2.29 1.22
C HIS A 108 -13.25 -2.99 -0.13
N GLY A 109 -13.07 -2.24 -1.20
CA GLY A 109 -12.83 -2.79 -2.52
C GLY A 109 -11.44 -3.44 -2.62
N ILE A 110 -10.39 -2.67 -2.27
CA ILE A 110 -9.00 -3.11 -2.45
C ILE A 110 -8.62 -4.27 -1.53
N SER A 111 -9.22 -4.34 -0.35
CA SER A 111 -8.98 -5.40 0.64
C SER A 111 -9.27 -6.82 0.13
N LYS A 112 -10.14 -6.97 -0.86
CA LYS A 112 -10.59 -8.27 -1.40
C LYS A 112 -10.30 -8.45 -2.89
N ALA A 113 -9.74 -7.43 -3.56
CA ALA A 113 -9.49 -7.46 -4.99
C ALA A 113 -8.43 -8.51 -5.35
N LYS A 114 -8.70 -9.32 -6.36
CA LYS A 114 -7.77 -10.30 -6.95
C LYS A 114 -6.92 -9.68 -8.05
N LYS A 115 -7.37 -8.55 -8.60
CA LYS A 115 -6.66 -7.78 -9.61
C LYS A 115 -6.86 -6.30 -9.32
N ILE A 116 -5.77 -5.54 -9.28
CA ILE A 116 -5.77 -4.11 -8.99
C ILE A 116 -5.03 -3.41 -10.15
N ASP A 117 -5.77 -2.82 -11.06
CA ASP A 117 -5.20 -1.96 -12.09
C ASP A 117 -5.05 -0.53 -11.54
N VAL A 118 -3.86 0.03 -11.61
CA VAL A 118 -3.55 1.39 -11.12
C VAL A 118 -3.52 2.36 -12.28
N TYR A 119 -4.19 3.49 -12.12
CA TYR A 119 -4.25 4.58 -13.09
C TYR A 119 -3.75 5.89 -12.48
N LEU A 120 -2.93 6.61 -13.22
CA LEU A 120 -2.53 7.99 -12.97
C LEU A 120 -3.03 8.86 -14.14
N ASN A 121 -3.75 9.94 -13.84
CA ASN A 121 -4.34 10.80 -14.89
C ASN A 121 -5.10 9.99 -15.95
N ASN A 122 -5.92 9.02 -15.53
CA ASN A 122 -6.67 8.10 -16.40
C ASN A 122 -5.82 7.19 -17.30
N LYS A 123 -4.48 7.19 -17.12
CA LYS A 123 -3.59 6.28 -17.84
C LYS A 123 -3.19 5.11 -16.94
N LYS A 124 -3.43 3.90 -17.42
CA LYS A 124 -3.00 2.68 -16.70
C LYS A 124 -1.48 2.62 -16.61
N VAL A 125 -0.96 2.42 -15.41
CA VAL A 125 0.49 2.39 -15.13
C VAL A 125 0.99 1.02 -14.71
N THR A 126 0.19 0.24 -13.97
CA THR A 126 0.53 -1.13 -13.60
C THR A 126 -0.69 -1.94 -13.22
N THR A 127 -0.48 -3.24 -12.98
CA THR A 127 -1.45 -4.20 -12.42
C THR A 127 -0.79 -4.99 -11.31
N PHE A 128 -1.45 -5.07 -10.16
CA PHE A 128 -1.13 -6.04 -9.11
C PHE A 128 -2.12 -7.21 -9.17
N THR A 129 -1.61 -8.42 -8.91
CA THR A 129 -2.42 -9.64 -8.82
C THR A 129 -2.14 -10.35 -7.50
N PRO A 130 -2.70 -9.83 -6.39
CA PRO A 130 -2.39 -10.35 -5.05
C PRO A 130 -2.67 -11.84 -4.93
N THR A 131 -1.79 -12.56 -4.23
CA THR A 131 -2.04 -13.97 -3.94
C THR A 131 -3.23 -14.12 -2.99
N GLN A 132 -4.02 -15.18 -3.17
CA GLN A 132 -5.21 -15.44 -2.36
C GLN A 132 -4.88 -15.53 -0.85
N GLN A 133 -3.72 -16.08 -0.51
CA GLN A 133 -3.27 -16.18 0.87
C GLN A 133 -2.97 -14.80 1.46
N SER A 134 -2.28 -13.92 0.72
CA SER A 134 -1.96 -12.57 1.21
C SER A 134 -3.20 -11.67 1.28
N ILE A 135 -4.18 -11.84 0.39
CA ILE A 135 -5.49 -11.19 0.52
C ILE A 135 -6.12 -11.54 1.87
N LYS A 136 -6.21 -12.83 2.19
CA LYS A 136 -6.81 -13.30 3.46
C LYS A 136 -6.12 -12.72 4.69
N SER A 137 -4.79 -12.51 4.66
CA SER A 137 -4.04 -11.99 5.79
C SER A 137 -4.30 -10.51 6.09
N VAL A 138 -4.63 -9.69 5.07
CA VAL A 138 -4.79 -8.24 5.22
C VAL A 138 -6.23 -7.76 5.06
N ALA A 139 -7.11 -8.56 4.44
CA ALA A 139 -8.45 -8.13 4.02
C ALA A 139 -9.27 -7.51 5.15
N LYS A 140 -9.35 -8.19 6.30
CA LYS A 140 -10.10 -7.68 7.46
C LYS A 140 -9.53 -6.34 7.95
N HIS A 141 -8.23 -6.23 8.05
CA HIS A 141 -7.57 -5.05 8.59
C HIS A 141 -7.69 -3.84 7.67
N ILE A 142 -7.48 -4.01 6.36
CA ILE A 142 -7.69 -2.91 5.40
C ILE A 142 -9.15 -2.48 5.36
N ALA A 143 -10.10 -3.43 5.39
CA ALA A 143 -11.53 -3.13 5.36
C ALA A 143 -12.01 -2.41 6.63
N THR A 144 -11.36 -2.61 7.78
CA THR A 144 -11.69 -1.93 9.03
C THR A 144 -10.97 -0.59 9.21
N CYS A 145 -10.19 -0.14 8.25
CA CYS A 145 -9.56 1.19 8.21
C CYS A 145 -10.65 2.26 8.03
N GLN A 146 -11.26 2.68 9.13
CA GLN A 146 -12.38 3.62 9.13
C GLN A 146 -11.91 5.04 8.86
N ALA A 147 -12.70 5.79 8.10
CA ALA A 147 -12.44 7.20 7.84
C ALA A 147 -12.44 8.02 9.13
N MET A 148 -11.75 9.15 9.10
CA MET A 148 -11.63 10.09 10.23
C MET A 148 -12.88 10.96 10.44
N PHE A 149 -13.89 10.87 9.56
CA PHE A 149 -15.15 11.61 9.64
C PHE A 149 -16.19 10.86 10.47
#